data_dcac64611072b17e0a1b41f842346394
#
_entry.id   dcac64611072b17e0a1b41f842346394
#
_cell.length_a   1.000
_cell.length_b   1.000
_cell.length_c   1.000
_cell.angle_alpha   90.00
_cell.angle_beta   90.00
_cell.angle_gamma   90.00
#
_symmetry.space_group_name_H-M   'P 1'
#
loop_
_entity.id
_entity.type
_entity.pdbx_description
1 polymer ?
#
loop_
_entity_poly.entity_id
_entity_poly.type
_entity_poly.pdbx_seq_one_letter_code
_entity_poly.pdbx_strand_id
1 'polypeptide(L)'
;MLIKRVTLLAVVAIAIMVSGCGGTSGTSADEGVKLDESGEVLNIVAGSEQKKIVEQVVTPWCEDKGYECNFEFMGSVDQARVLQDGGENNPYDAYWFSSSVFQQLGDQKAELKDVKPIFTSPIVLAGWKDELQKLGFVDRKVTIAEVLQAIESGKTKVWITNPTQSNSGATAYLTFLNYLAGNRPTEQLTLRQLQSPELKADIKKFTRSIAKTPPSSGGMVDDCVANPRACKTMFIYEDLVIEKNLELVKSGKQPLYVVYPSGGIAISDAPLGFYPHGDNPEKKATFKALQEYLLSPEAQKKAQALGRRPYNSIGLSLPGADTTVFNPDWGIKAEVNEPVVSYPKADVINAVLDNYQLAYRRSVDAVYCLDGSGSMNENGGWEGVQDAARNLFVPAMAKRNRLQVGSKDTNTVFVFDERVKDDASWTVNGNQPAELEALNQNIQDTYADGGTGIYKCLGEAADYFEQRPTDGRKRLVILMTDGQDEVGSDGQQELLARMEIPVIAIGFGNGVNASELQSIADSTKGSFIESDNMVKALRDATSYK
;
A
#
# COMPACT_ATOMS: atom_id res chain seq x y z
N MET A 1 -23.52 -44.02 61.38
CA MET A 1 -24.46 -42.93 61.36
C MET A 1 -24.01 -41.94 60.26
N LEU A 2 -24.83 -41.80 59.24
CA LEU A 2 -24.77 -41.01 58.01
C LEU A 2 -23.45 -40.87 57.27
N ILE A 3 -23.38 -41.63 56.22
CA ILE A 3 -22.44 -41.58 55.08
C ILE A 3 -22.92 -40.47 54.09
N LYS A 4 -22.10 -39.49 53.73
CA LYS A 4 -22.36 -38.61 52.60
C LYS A 4 -21.60 -39.13 51.38
N ARG A 5 -22.35 -39.51 50.35
CA ARG A 5 -21.86 -39.87 49.02
C ARG A 5 -21.49 -38.61 48.26
N VAL A 6 -20.30 -38.58 47.69
CA VAL A 6 -19.84 -37.60 46.68
C VAL A 6 -20.01 -38.25 45.32
N THR A 7 -20.80 -37.61 44.47
CA THR A 7 -21.01 -38.05 43.07
C THR A 7 -20.02 -37.30 42.15
N LEU A 8 -19.20 -38.07 41.47
CA LEU A 8 -18.23 -37.57 40.46
C LEU A 8 -18.97 -37.52 39.11
N LEU A 9 -19.09 -36.32 38.51
CA LEU A 9 -19.58 -36.16 37.16
C LEU A 9 -18.36 -36.09 36.22
N ALA A 10 -18.24 -37.11 35.36
CA ALA A 10 -17.29 -37.10 34.25
C ALA A 10 -17.92 -36.40 33.06
N VAL A 11 -17.26 -35.34 32.56
CA VAL A 11 -17.60 -34.68 31.30
C VAL A 11 -16.76 -35.32 30.20
N VAL A 12 -17.44 -36.00 29.28
CA VAL A 12 -16.85 -36.56 28.07
C VAL A 12 -16.85 -35.45 27.00
N ALA A 13 -15.67 -34.98 26.58
CA ALA A 13 -15.52 -34.11 25.44
C ALA A 13 -15.44 -34.98 24.16
N ILE A 14 -16.43 -34.82 23.29
CA ILE A 14 -16.44 -35.42 21.95
C ILE A 14 -15.76 -34.46 21.01
N ALA A 15 -14.58 -34.83 20.50
CA ALA A 15 -13.91 -34.11 19.42
C ALA A 15 -14.54 -34.58 18.09
N ILE A 16 -15.19 -33.65 17.39
CA ILE A 16 -15.63 -33.85 16.01
C ILE A 16 -14.56 -33.31 15.10
N MET A 17 -13.81 -34.19 14.43
CA MET A 17 -12.97 -33.82 13.29
C MET A 17 -13.89 -33.63 12.08
N VAL A 18 -13.90 -32.41 11.55
CA VAL A 18 -14.44 -32.12 10.23
C VAL A 18 -13.27 -31.81 9.33
N SER A 19 -12.92 -32.74 8.44
CA SER A 19 -12.06 -32.52 7.32
C SER A 19 -12.84 -31.76 6.24
N GLY A 20 -12.51 -30.50 5.99
CA GLY A 20 -13.05 -29.72 4.90
C GLY A 20 -11.90 -29.12 4.09
N CYS A 21 -11.55 -29.75 2.97
CA CYS A 21 -10.77 -29.11 1.92
C CYS A 21 -11.63 -28.05 1.25
N GLY A 22 -11.26 -26.80 1.41
CA GLY A 22 -11.80 -25.68 0.65
C GLY A 22 -10.71 -24.62 0.52
N GLY A 23 -10.06 -24.56 -0.66
CA GLY A 23 -9.09 -23.51 -0.96
C GLY A 23 -9.82 -22.18 -1.09
N THR A 24 -9.64 -21.31 -0.13
CA THR A 24 -9.99 -19.89 -0.23
C THR A 24 -8.72 -19.11 -0.49
N SER A 25 -8.64 -18.51 -1.68
CA SER A 25 -7.71 -17.42 -1.98
C SER A 25 -8.15 -16.19 -1.17
N GLY A 26 -7.75 -16.15 0.10
CA GLY A 26 -7.94 -14.99 0.95
C GLY A 26 -6.90 -13.94 0.58
N THR A 27 -7.34 -12.83 -0.02
CA THR A 27 -6.64 -11.57 0.13
C THR A 27 -6.74 -11.20 1.61
N SER A 28 -5.62 -11.30 2.33
CA SER A 28 -5.57 -10.88 3.72
C SER A 28 -5.85 -9.38 3.77
N ALA A 29 -7.04 -9.00 4.22
CA ALA A 29 -7.25 -7.67 4.76
C ALA A 29 -6.20 -7.48 5.87
N ASP A 30 -5.44 -6.40 5.76
CA ASP A 30 -4.49 -5.99 6.78
C ASP A 30 -5.36 -5.44 7.92
N GLU A 31 -5.71 -6.29 8.89
CA GLU A 31 -6.40 -5.86 10.11
C GLU A 31 -5.51 -4.79 10.76
N GLY A 32 -6.01 -3.57 10.83
CA GLY A 32 -5.31 -2.47 11.49
C GLY A 32 -5.01 -2.88 12.93
N VAL A 33 -3.73 -3.05 13.24
CA VAL A 33 -3.31 -3.35 14.61
C VAL A 33 -3.66 -2.14 15.46
N LYS A 34 -4.54 -2.31 16.46
CA LYS A 34 -4.80 -1.25 17.45
C LYS A 34 -3.51 -0.97 18.21
N LEU A 35 -3.05 0.27 18.09
CA LEU A 35 -1.84 0.72 18.80
C LEU A 35 -2.14 0.79 20.28
N ASP A 36 -1.25 0.23 21.10
CA ASP A 36 -1.41 0.25 22.56
C ASP A 36 -0.90 1.57 23.14
N GLU A 37 -1.79 2.26 23.86
CA GLU A 37 -1.51 3.51 24.57
C GLU A 37 -1.03 3.29 26.01
N SER A 38 -0.93 2.04 26.51
CA SER A 38 -0.56 1.73 27.89
C SER A 38 0.85 2.21 28.29
N GLY A 39 1.71 2.45 27.32
CA GLY A 39 3.10 2.85 27.54
C GLY A 39 4.08 1.69 27.78
N GLU A 40 3.61 0.46 27.83
CA GLU A 40 4.42 -0.76 28.00
C GLU A 40 4.83 -1.37 26.66
N VAL A 41 3.98 -1.22 25.62
CA VAL A 41 4.18 -1.79 24.31
C VAL A 41 4.97 -0.87 23.39
N LEU A 42 5.94 -1.41 22.65
CA LEU A 42 6.67 -0.69 21.61
C LEU A 42 5.88 -0.72 20.30
N ASN A 43 5.28 0.41 19.93
CA ASN A 43 4.53 0.54 18.67
C ASN A 43 5.45 0.91 17.52
N ILE A 44 5.55 0.04 16.53
CA ILE A 44 6.47 0.18 15.39
C ILE A 44 5.69 0.24 14.09
N VAL A 45 5.93 1.28 13.28
CA VAL A 45 5.46 1.30 11.90
C VAL A 45 6.57 0.80 10.97
N ALA A 46 6.25 -0.17 10.10
CA ALA A 46 7.20 -0.83 9.21
C ALA A 46 6.69 -0.85 7.76
N GLY A 47 7.59 -0.97 6.78
CA GLY A 47 7.21 -1.25 5.40
C GLY A 47 6.58 -2.64 5.25
N SER A 48 5.65 -2.81 4.30
CA SER A 48 4.97 -4.09 4.08
C SER A 48 5.92 -5.22 3.64
N GLU A 49 7.08 -4.89 3.09
CA GLU A 49 8.15 -5.83 2.75
C GLU A 49 8.82 -6.43 3.99
N GLN A 50 8.62 -5.83 5.17
CA GLN A 50 9.17 -6.33 6.43
C GLN A 50 8.27 -7.40 7.07
N LYS A 51 7.06 -7.63 6.56
CA LYS A 51 6.05 -8.49 7.21
C LYS A 51 6.61 -9.85 7.61
N LYS A 52 7.26 -10.58 6.71
CA LYS A 52 7.86 -11.88 7.04
C LYS A 52 9.02 -11.82 8.03
N ILE A 53 9.83 -10.77 7.98
CA ILE A 53 10.88 -10.56 8.99
C ILE A 53 10.25 -10.33 10.36
N VAL A 54 9.20 -9.54 10.42
CA VAL A 54 8.45 -9.32 11.67
C VAL A 54 7.91 -10.65 12.17
N GLU A 55 7.16 -11.38 11.35
CA GLU A 55 6.51 -12.65 11.74
C GLU A 55 7.50 -13.76 12.14
N GLN A 56 8.62 -13.90 11.44
CA GLN A 56 9.50 -15.07 11.59
C GLN A 56 10.77 -14.78 12.39
N VAL A 57 11.14 -13.53 12.58
CA VAL A 57 12.38 -13.14 13.25
C VAL A 57 12.12 -12.25 14.45
N VAL A 58 11.32 -11.19 14.29
CA VAL A 58 11.13 -10.18 15.34
C VAL A 58 10.12 -10.62 16.40
N THR A 59 8.90 -10.98 16.00
CA THR A 59 7.84 -11.38 16.93
C THR A 59 8.27 -12.55 17.83
N PRO A 60 8.85 -13.65 17.31
CA PRO A 60 9.35 -14.73 18.17
C PRO A 60 10.46 -14.29 19.14
N TRP A 61 11.28 -13.32 18.75
CA TRP A 61 12.31 -12.78 19.63
C TRP A 61 11.72 -11.88 20.72
N CYS A 62 10.74 -11.01 20.38
CA CYS A 62 10.05 -10.18 21.36
C CYS A 62 9.39 -11.09 22.42
N GLU A 63 8.68 -12.14 21.99
CA GLU A 63 8.02 -13.10 22.88
C GLU A 63 9.02 -13.84 23.79
N ASP A 64 10.16 -14.33 23.24
CA ASP A 64 11.21 -15.01 24.01
C ASP A 64 11.83 -14.10 25.09
N LYS A 65 11.91 -12.80 24.82
CA LYS A 65 12.46 -11.81 25.75
C LYS A 65 11.43 -11.19 26.68
N GLY A 66 10.14 -11.48 26.49
CA GLY A 66 9.05 -10.88 27.25
C GLY A 66 8.84 -9.39 26.92
N TYR A 67 9.20 -8.98 25.70
CA TYR A 67 8.90 -7.64 25.18
C TYR A 67 7.56 -7.66 24.42
N GLU A 68 6.78 -6.63 24.55
CA GLU A 68 5.57 -6.41 23.77
C GLU A 68 5.89 -5.46 22.61
N CYS A 69 5.79 -5.99 21.37
CA CYS A 69 6.10 -5.26 20.14
C CYS A 69 4.88 -5.31 19.20
N ASN A 70 4.26 -4.17 18.94
CA ASN A 70 3.18 -4.03 17.98
C ASN A 70 3.69 -3.49 16.66
N PHE A 71 3.18 -4.03 15.56
CA PHE A 71 3.57 -3.60 14.22
C PHE A 71 2.37 -3.18 13.40
N GLU A 72 2.44 -1.99 12.82
CA GLU A 72 1.58 -1.55 11.74
C GLU A 72 2.40 -1.48 10.45
N PHE A 73 1.78 -1.92 9.32
CA PHE A 73 2.46 -1.89 8.03
C PHE A 73 1.97 -0.72 7.19
N MET A 74 2.92 0.11 6.74
CA MET A 74 2.64 1.34 5.99
C MET A 74 3.77 1.61 5.00
N GLY A 75 3.43 2.07 3.79
CA GLY A 75 4.45 2.44 2.80
C GLY A 75 5.34 3.60 3.29
N SER A 76 6.63 3.58 2.92
CA SER A 76 7.60 4.56 3.46
C SER A 76 7.28 6.02 3.12
N VAL A 77 6.57 6.28 2.02
CA VAL A 77 6.13 7.66 1.69
C VAL A 77 5.04 8.12 2.66
N ASP A 78 4.16 7.21 3.08
CA ASP A 78 3.17 7.49 4.11
C ASP A 78 3.78 7.58 5.50
N GLN A 79 4.74 6.70 5.84
CA GLN A 79 5.52 6.83 7.08
C GLN A 79 6.19 8.22 7.16
N ALA A 80 6.81 8.69 6.06
CA ALA A 80 7.43 10.00 5.99
C ALA A 80 6.42 11.14 6.24
N ARG A 81 5.21 11.02 5.72
CA ARG A 81 4.13 11.98 5.95
C ARG A 81 3.70 11.99 7.42
N VAL A 82 3.44 10.83 8.01
CA VAL A 82 3.05 10.71 9.41
C VAL A 82 4.13 11.28 10.33
N LEU A 83 5.40 11.00 10.05
CA LEU A 83 6.52 11.55 10.82
C LEU A 83 6.65 13.07 10.67
N GLN A 84 6.43 13.64 9.46
CA GLN A 84 6.42 15.10 9.25
C GLN A 84 5.29 15.79 10.00
N ASP A 85 4.11 15.18 10.03
CA ASP A 85 2.95 15.67 10.74
C ASP A 85 3.17 15.65 12.25
N GLY A 86 3.89 14.66 12.75
CA GLY A 86 4.54 14.54 14.04
C GLY A 86 3.81 15.09 15.26
N GLY A 87 4.58 15.36 16.33
CA GLY A 87 4.10 15.99 17.55
C GLY A 87 3.44 15.00 18.51
N GLU A 88 2.62 15.53 19.43
CA GLU A 88 2.03 14.76 20.53
C GLU A 88 1.07 13.65 20.07
N ASN A 89 0.56 13.74 18.85
CA ASN A 89 -0.37 12.78 18.25
C ASN A 89 0.30 11.69 17.39
N ASN A 90 1.65 11.60 17.39
CA ASN A 90 2.33 10.53 16.69
C ASN A 90 2.14 9.20 17.46
N PRO A 91 1.52 8.16 16.86
CA PRO A 91 1.20 6.94 17.61
C PRO A 91 2.38 5.96 17.71
N TYR A 92 3.49 6.19 16.96
CA TYR A 92 4.58 5.23 16.84
C TYR A 92 5.81 5.61 17.65
N ASP A 93 6.36 4.62 18.36
CA ASP A 93 7.63 4.73 19.10
C ASP A 93 8.85 4.47 18.22
N ALA A 94 8.66 3.78 17.08
CA ALA A 94 9.73 3.51 16.14
C ALA A 94 9.24 3.44 14.69
N TYR A 95 10.12 3.83 13.78
CA TYR A 95 9.89 3.84 12.35
C TYR A 95 10.89 2.94 11.65
N TRP A 96 10.39 1.94 10.93
CA TRP A 96 11.19 1.04 10.10
C TRP A 96 10.91 1.26 8.62
N PHE A 97 11.57 2.27 8.07
CA PHE A 97 11.42 2.62 6.67
C PHE A 97 12.04 1.56 5.76
N SER A 98 11.59 1.49 4.51
CA SER A 98 12.26 0.71 3.48
C SER A 98 13.57 1.36 3.03
N SER A 99 13.67 2.68 3.03
CA SER A 99 14.84 3.41 2.54
C SER A 99 15.11 4.68 3.32
N SER A 100 16.39 4.97 3.56
CA SER A 100 16.88 6.21 4.16
C SER A 100 16.43 7.47 3.40
N VAL A 101 16.13 7.37 2.10
CA VAL A 101 15.61 8.49 1.31
C VAL A 101 14.29 9.01 1.89
N PHE A 102 13.36 8.11 2.21
CA PHE A 102 12.06 8.50 2.74
C PHE A 102 12.10 8.74 4.26
N GLN A 103 13.02 8.06 4.97
CA GLN A 103 13.30 8.43 6.35
C GLN A 103 13.75 9.89 6.45
N GLN A 104 14.75 10.31 5.64
CA GLN A 104 15.22 11.69 5.61
C GLN A 104 14.16 12.68 5.10
N LEU A 105 13.31 12.26 4.17
CA LEU A 105 12.18 13.07 3.70
C LEU A 105 11.19 13.37 4.83
N GLY A 106 10.90 12.38 5.68
CA GLY A 106 9.99 12.51 6.83
C GLY A 106 10.63 13.22 8.03
N ASP A 107 11.90 12.90 8.30
CA ASP A 107 12.62 13.34 9.50
C ASP A 107 13.43 14.63 9.33
N GLN A 108 12.84 15.63 8.70
CA GLN A 108 13.52 16.91 8.46
C GLN A 108 13.87 17.68 9.75
N LYS A 109 13.21 17.37 10.85
CA LYS A 109 13.46 17.95 12.16
C LYS A 109 14.45 17.15 13.00
N ALA A 110 14.97 16.02 12.50
CA ALA A 110 15.85 15.08 13.20
C ALA A 110 15.23 14.58 14.54
N GLU A 111 13.95 14.24 14.49
CA GLU A 111 13.21 13.72 15.65
C GLU A 111 13.56 12.26 15.95
N LEU A 112 13.83 11.45 14.91
CA LEU A 112 14.29 10.07 15.06
C LEU A 112 15.68 10.00 15.68
N LYS A 113 15.86 9.08 16.62
CA LYS A 113 17.13 8.82 17.31
C LYS A 113 17.61 7.41 16.98
N ASP A 114 18.91 7.21 17.12
CA ASP A 114 19.57 5.91 16.96
C ASP A 114 19.23 5.21 15.62
N VAL A 115 19.04 5.97 14.53
CA VAL A 115 18.71 5.43 13.20
C VAL A 115 19.86 4.60 12.66
N LYS A 116 19.58 3.33 12.30
CA LYS A 116 20.56 2.41 11.68
C LYS A 116 19.93 1.63 10.54
N PRO A 117 20.65 1.42 9.41
CA PRO A 117 20.26 0.47 8.40
C PRO A 117 20.32 -0.96 8.96
N ILE A 118 19.33 -1.79 8.63
CA ILE A 118 19.23 -3.15 9.17
C ILE A 118 19.63 -4.20 8.14
N PHE A 119 19.20 -4.06 6.89
CA PHE A 119 19.59 -4.91 5.75
C PHE A 119 19.34 -4.16 4.45
N THR A 120 19.80 -4.73 3.34
CA THR A 120 19.64 -4.13 2.03
C THR A 120 18.89 -5.04 1.06
N SER A 121 18.14 -4.42 0.15
CA SER A 121 17.48 -5.09 -0.97
C SER A 121 17.46 -4.17 -2.19
N PRO A 122 17.88 -4.62 -3.38
CA PRO A 122 17.74 -3.81 -4.59
C PRO A 122 16.32 -3.83 -5.11
N ILE A 123 15.92 -2.75 -5.80
CA ILE A 123 14.70 -2.72 -6.60
C ILE A 123 15.02 -3.30 -7.99
N VAL A 124 14.29 -4.33 -8.37
CA VAL A 124 14.52 -5.12 -9.58
C VAL A 124 13.28 -5.16 -10.48
N LEU A 125 13.48 -5.47 -11.76
CA LEU A 125 12.38 -5.89 -12.61
C LEU A 125 12.16 -7.38 -12.42
N ALA A 126 11.00 -7.79 -11.92
CA ALA A 126 10.62 -9.18 -11.77
C ALA A 126 9.44 -9.53 -12.67
N GLY A 127 9.36 -10.79 -13.08
CA GLY A 127 8.23 -11.25 -13.87
C GLY A 127 8.29 -12.75 -14.15
N TRP A 128 7.35 -13.26 -14.90
CA TRP A 128 7.35 -14.65 -15.33
C TRP A 128 8.50 -14.90 -16.33
N LYS A 129 9.27 -15.96 -16.14
CA LYS A 129 10.49 -16.23 -16.93
C LYS A 129 10.18 -16.30 -18.42
N ASP A 130 9.08 -16.92 -18.81
CA ASP A 130 8.64 -17.02 -20.21
C ASP A 130 8.26 -15.67 -20.83
N GLU A 131 7.66 -14.77 -20.06
CA GLU A 131 7.36 -13.41 -20.51
C GLU A 131 8.64 -12.58 -20.69
N LEU A 132 9.57 -12.66 -19.74
CA LEU A 132 10.87 -12.00 -19.85
C LEU A 132 11.73 -12.59 -20.97
N GLN A 133 11.59 -13.88 -21.28
CA GLN A 133 12.25 -14.53 -22.41
C GLN A 133 11.72 -14.04 -23.76
N LYS A 134 10.39 -13.82 -23.87
CA LYS A 134 9.79 -13.18 -25.07
C LYS A 134 10.30 -11.77 -25.32
N LEU A 135 10.64 -11.04 -24.24
CA LEU A 135 11.28 -9.73 -24.32
C LEU A 135 12.78 -9.81 -24.64
N GLY A 136 13.37 -10.99 -24.58
CA GLY A 136 14.80 -11.19 -24.71
C GLY A 136 15.60 -10.72 -23.48
N PHE A 137 15.02 -10.75 -22.29
CA PHE A 137 15.63 -10.21 -21.07
C PHE A 137 16.28 -11.28 -20.16
N VAL A 138 16.16 -12.54 -20.51
CA VAL A 138 16.72 -13.66 -19.73
C VAL A 138 18.19 -13.87 -20.08
N ASP A 139 19.01 -14.17 -19.08
CA ASP A 139 20.45 -14.55 -19.17
C ASP A 139 21.34 -13.54 -19.91
N ARG A 140 21.03 -12.25 -19.83
CA ARG A 140 21.86 -11.18 -20.38
C ARG A 140 21.77 -9.88 -19.58
N LYS A 141 22.64 -8.94 -19.94
CA LYS A 141 22.55 -7.56 -19.46
C LYS A 141 21.40 -6.84 -20.19
N VAL A 142 20.50 -6.23 -19.43
CA VAL A 142 19.35 -5.47 -19.93
C VAL A 142 19.48 -4.04 -19.47
N THR A 143 19.34 -3.08 -20.36
CA THR A 143 19.44 -1.65 -20.03
C THR A 143 18.09 -1.09 -19.57
N ILE A 144 18.12 0.00 -18.79
CA ILE A 144 16.91 0.73 -18.41
C ILE A 144 16.15 1.26 -19.65
N ALA A 145 16.88 1.59 -20.73
CA ALA A 145 16.29 1.99 -22.02
C ALA A 145 15.46 0.88 -22.66
N GLU A 146 15.96 -0.36 -22.66
CA GLU A 146 15.25 -1.51 -23.23
C GLU A 146 14.01 -1.84 -22.41
N VAL A 147 14.10 -1.73 -21.09
CA VAL A 147 12.95 -1.90 -20.19
C VAL A 147 11.89 -0.84 -20.47
N LEU A 148 12.28 0.43 -20.54
CA LEU A 148 11.39 1.54 -20.85
C LEU A 148 10.71 1.35 -22.21
N GLN A 149 11.47 0.96 -23.25
CA GLN A 149 10.94 0.68 -24.58
C GLN A 149 9.92 -0.47 -24.56
N ALA A 150 10.18 -1.53 -23.81
CA ALA A 150 9.25 -2.66 -23.69
C ALA A 150 7.93 -2.25 -23.02
N ILE A 151 8.00 -1.41 -21.99
CA ILE A 151 6.84 -0.86 -21.27
C ILE A 151 6.04 0.07 -22.19
N GLU A 152 6.68 1.06 -22.80
CA GLU A 152 6.03 2.08 -23.63
C GLU A 152 5.46 1.55 -24.94
N SER A 153 6.07 0.50 -25.49
CA SER A 153 5.53 -0.17 -26.70
C SER A 153 4.40 -1.18 -26.39
N GLY A 154 4.05 -1.36 -25.11
CA GLY A 154 3.03 -2.31 -24.68
C GLY A 154 3.43 -3.80 -24.82
N LYS A 155 4.73 -4.09 -25.06
CA LYS A 155 5.24 -5.47 -25.10
C LYS A 155 5.15 -6.17 -23.76
N THR A 156 5.12 -5.42 -22.67
CA THR A 156 4.86 -5.93 -21.32
C THR A 156 3.89 -5.04 -20.57
N LYS A 157 3.16 -5.63 -19.62
CA LYS A 157 2.32 -4.93 -18.65
C LYS A 157 3.09 -4.86 -17.33
N VAL A 158 3.62 -3.68 -17.01
CA VAL A 158 4.38 -3.49 -15.78
C VAL A 158 3.47 -2.96 -14.67
N TRP A 159 3.66 -3.51 -13.48
CA TRP A 159 3.12 -2.97 -12.25
C TRP A 159 4.24 -2.31 -11.43
N ILE A 160 3.94 -1.19 -10.83
CA ILE A 160 4.74 -0.57 -9.76
C ILE A 160 3.80 -0.24 -8.61
N THR A 161 4.30 -0.14 -7.39
CA THR A 161 3.43 0.39 -6.33
C THR A 161 3.17 1.88 -6.54
N ASN A 162 2.12 2.41 -5.90
CA ASN A 162 1.80 3.83 -6.00
C ASN A 162 2.97 4.68 -5.51
N PRO A 163 3.56 5.53 -6.36
CA PRO A 163 4.73 6.34 -6.00
C PRO A 163 4.49 7.31 -4.85
N THR A 164 3.22 7.69 -4.59
CA THR A 164 2.89 8.61 -3.50
C THR A 164 2.64 7.92 -2.15
N GLN A 165 2.77 6.59 -2.09
CA GLN A 165 2.54 5.80 -0.88
C GLN A 165 3.73 4.89 -0.53
N SER A 166 4.24 4.13 -1.50
CA SER A 166 5.19 3.05 -1.27
C SER A 166 6.57 3.35 -1.83
N ASN A 167 7.61 2.93 -1.11
CA ASN A 167 9.00 3.14 -1.52
C ASN A 167 9.34 2.49 -2.86
N SER A 168 8.97 1.23 -3.12
CA SER A 168 9.40 0.55 -4.35
C SER A 168 8.89 1.27 -5.61
N GLY A 169 7.66 1.78 -5.58
CA GLY A 169 7.09 2.56 -6.67
C GLY A 169 7.70 3.95 -6.79
N ALA A 170 7.84 4.67 -5.67
CA ALA A 170 8.47 5.98 -5.64
C ALA A 170 9.91 5.92 -6.16
N THR A 171 10.66 4.94 -5.70
CA THR A 171 12.05 4.70 -6.08
C THR A 171 12.21 4.31 -7.55
N ALA A 172 11.38 3.37 -8.05
CA ALA A 172 11.35 3.02 -9.46
C ALA A 172 10.98 4.25 -10.32
N TYR A 173 9.97 5.00 -9.91
CA TYR A 173 9.54 6.20 -10.60
C TYR A 173 10.66 7.25 -10.67
N LEU A 174 11.30 7.57 -9.56
CA LEU A 174 12.44 8.50 -9.51
C LEU A 174 13.61 8.02 -10.40
N THR A 175 13.88 6.72 -10.42
CA THR A 175 14.93 6.13 -11.28
C THR A 175 14.64 6.34 -12.76
N PHE A 176 13.39 6.09 -13.19
CA PHE A 176 12.98 6.36 -14.58
C PHE A 176 13.02 7.85 -14.92
N LEU A 177 12.58 8.73 -14.01
CA LEU A 177 12.63 10.17 -14.23
C LEU A 177 14.07 10.68 -14.36
N ASN A 178 14.97 10.17 -13.53
CA ASN A 178 16.39 10.49 -13.62
C ASN A 178 16.98 10.10 -14.99
N TYR A 179 16.64 8.90 -15.46
CA TYR A 179 17.03 8.42 -16.79
C TYR A 179 16.42 9.29 -17.92
N LEU A 180 15.11 9.57 -17.87
CA LEU A 180 14.40 10.39 -18.86
C LEU A 180 14.92 11.84 -18.91
N ALA A 181 15.43 12.36 -17.79
CA ALA A 181 16.09 13.65 -17.72
C ALA A 181 17.49 13.67 -18.35
N GLY A 182 17.98 12.52 -18.85
CA GLY A 182 19.31 12.35 -19.44
C GLY A 182 20.45 12.31 -18.43
N ASN A 183 20.15 12.11 -17.15
CA ASN A 183 21.13 12.06 -16.08
C ASN A 183 21.88 10.72 -16.04
N ARG A 184 23.14 10.75 -15.62
CA ARG A 184 23.84 9.54 -15.18
C ARG A 184 23.25 9.05 -13.83
N PRO A 185 23.38 7.77 -13.47
CA PRO A 185 22.83 7.25 -12.22
C PRO A 185 23.27 8.03 -10.96
N THR A 186 24.50 8.54 -10.96
CA THR A 186 25.07 9.30 -9.84
C THR A 186 24.71 10.80 -9.85
N GLU A 187 24.00 11.27 -10.86
CA GLU A 187 23.51 12.66 -10.95
C GLU A 187 22.10 12.74 -10.38
N GLN A 188 21.80 13.84 -9.71
CA GLN A 188 20.50 14.06 -9.10
C GLN A 188 19.56 14.83 -10.04
N LEU A 189 18.31 14.40 -10.12
CA LEU A 189 17.24 15.14 -10.75
C LEU A 189 17.05 16.51 -10.06
N THR A 190 16.74 17.54 -10.83
CA THR A 190 16.59 18.92 -10.35
C THR A 190 15.21 19.51 -10.64
N LEU A 191 14.77 20.49 -9.84
CA LEU A 191 13.51 21.23 -10.10
C LEU A 191 13.50 21.87 -11.51
N ARG A 192 14.66 22.35 -12.00
CA ARG A 192 14.77 22.93 -13.33
C ARG A 192 14.45 21.90 -14.43
N GLN A 193 14.98 20.69 -14.32
CA GLN A 193 14.70 19.62 -15.30
C GLN A 193 13.22 19.25 -15.31
N LEU A 194 12.54 19.22 -14.15
CA LEU A 194 11.10 18.95 -14.06
C LEU A 194 10.24 20.00 -14.78
N GLN A 195 10.78 21.17 -15.12
CA GLN A 195 10.05 22.18 -15.87
C GLN A 195 10.15 21.99 -17.39
N SER A 196 11.11 21.15 -17.89
CA SER A 196 11.26 20.89 -19.32
C SER A 196 9.97 20.32 -19.93
N PRO A 197 9.47 20.88 -21.04
CA PRO A 197 8.31 20.34 -21.76
C PRO A 197 8.55 18.92 -22.27
N GLU A 198 9.77 18.62 -22.72
CA GLU A 198 10.18 17.32 -23.23
C GLU A 198 10.10 16.27 -22.12
N LEU A 199 10.73 16.54 -20.96
CA LEU A 199 10.67 15.62 -19.81
C LEU A 199 9.23 15.41 -19.33
N LYS A 200 8.40 16.47 -19.29
CA LYS A 200 6.98 16.35 -18.95
C LYS A 200 6.22 15.41 -19.89
N ALA A 201 6.51 15.47 -21.19
CA ALA A 201 5.90 14.60 -22.20
C ALA A 201 6.34 13.15 -22.00
N ASP A 202 7.63 12.91 -21.76
CA ASP A 202 8.19 11.57 -21.53
C ASP A 202 7.65 10.95 -20.23
N ILE A 203 7.59 11.70 -19.14
CA ILE A 203 6.98 11.27 -17.88
C ILE A 203 5.52 10.83 -18.10
N LYS A 204 4.75 11.64 -18.83
CA LYS A 204 3.35 11.33 -19.13
C LYS A 204 3.20 10.07 -19.97
N LYS A 205 4.08 9.85 -20.93
CA LYS A 205 4.11 8.63 -21.75
C LYS A 205 4.43 7.40 -20.89
N PHE A 206 5.48 7.48 -20.06
CA PHE A 206 5.87 6.42 -19.14
C PHE A 206 4.73 6.07 -18.16
N THR A 207 4.17 7.06 -17.46
CA THR A 207 3.13 6.80 -16.44
C THR A 207 1.85 6.20 -17.04
N ARG A 208 1.49 6.58 -18.27
CA ARG A 208 0.35 5.97 -18.99
C ARG A 208 0.58 4.52 -19.37
N SER A 209 1.84 4.11 -19.50
CA SER A 209 2.22 2.74 -19.86
C SER A 209 2.26 1.80 -18.64
N ILE A 210 2.17 2.33 -17.43
CA ILE A 210 2.05 1.54 -16.20
C ILE A 210 0.64 0.94 -16.13
N ALA A 211 0.56 -0.39 -15.95
CA ALA A 211 -0.71 -1.11 -16.00
C ALA A 211 -1.51 -1.03 -14.68
N LYS A 212 -0.84 -1.11 -13.53
CA LYS A 212 -1.46 -1.03 -12.19
C LYS A 212 -0.47 -0.41 -11.19
N THR A 213 -1.02 0.29 -10.19
CA THR A 213 -0.23 0.92 -9.12
C THR A 213 -0.80 0.59 -7.73
N PRO A 214 -0.60 -0.66 -7.23
CA PRO A 214 -1.09 -1.07 -5.91
C PRO A 214 -0.47 -0.25 -4.77
N PRO A 215 -1.12 -0.19 -3.57
CA PRO A 215 -0.64 0.65 -2.47
C PRO A 215 0.63 0.11 -1.80
N SER A 216 0.84 -1.21 -1.78
CA SER A 216 1.92 -1.86 -1.04
C SER A 216 2.70 -2.87 -1.87
N SER A 217 3.98 -3.07 -1.52
CA SER A 217 4.86 -4.01 -2.24
C SER A 217 4.52 -5.46 -1.96
N GLY A 218 4.21 -5.80 -0.70
CA GLY A 218 3.78 -7.13 -0.31
C GLY A 218 2.48 -7.54 -1.02
N GLY A 219 1.45 -6.71 -0.95
CA GLY A 219 0.19 -6.94 -1.67
C GLY A 219 0.38 -7.00 -3.19
N MET A 220 1.27 -6.18 -3.76
CA MET A 220 1.53 -6.20 -5.20
C MET A 220 2.08 -7.54 -5.68
N VAL A 221 3.02 -8.16 -4.97
CA VAL A 221 3.57 -9.46 -5.40
C VAL A 221 2.54 -10.57 -5.29
N ASP A 222 1.71 -10.55 -4.25
CA ASP A 222 0.62 -11.52 -4.07
C ASP A 222 -0.42 -11.39 -5.17
N ASP A 223 -0.90 -10.19 -5.43
CA ASP A 223 -1.83 -9.89 -6.53
C ASP A 223 -1.27 -10.27 -7.90
N CYS A 224 0.02 -10.00 -8.14
CA CYS A 224 0.66 -10.32 -9.41
C CYS A 224 0.70 -11.83 -9.65
N VAL A 225 1.06 -12.60 -8.62
CA VAL A 225 1.10 -14.07 -8.68
C VAL A 225 -0.30 -14.67 -8.83
N ALA A 226 -1.31 -14.09 -8.17
CA ALA A 226 -2.70 -14.50 -8.31
C ALA A 226 -3.28 -14.19 -9.70
N ASN A 227 -2.77 -13.15 -10.38
CA ASN A 227 -3.30 -12.62 -11.63
C ASN A 227 -2.26 -12.58 -12.78
N PRO A 228 -1.68 -13.72 -13.22
CA PRO A 228 -0.57 -13.75 -14.18
C PRO A 228 -0.93 -13.26 -15.59
N ARG A 229 -2.22 -13.14 -15.91
CA ARG A 229 -2.68 -12.54 -17.17
C ARG A 229 -2.63 -11.02 -17.14
N ALA A 230 -2.92 -10.41 -15.98
CA ALA A 230 -2.93 -8.97 -15.79
C ALA A 230 -1.54 -8.42 -15.46
N CYS A 231 -0.76 -9.15 -14.66
CA CYS A 231 0.61 -8.82 -14.28
C CYS A 231 1.62 -9.66 -15.04
N LYS A 232 2.42 -9.02 -15.89
CA LYS A 232 3.50 -9.67 -16.64
C LYS A 232 4.85 -9.45 -16.00
N THR A 233 5.08 -8.22 -15.55
CA THR A 233 6.30 -7.77 -14.88
C THR A 233 5.94 -6.76 -13.80
N MET A 234 6.84 -6.58 -12.84
CA MET A 234 6.71 -5.57 -11.78
C MET A 234 8.08 -5.05 -11.35
N PHE A 235 8.14 -3.80 -10.89
CA PHE A 235 9.29 -3.30 -10.15
C PHE A 235 9.05 -3.47 -8.65
N ILE A 236 9.95 -4.23 -8.02
CA ILE A 236 9.77 -4.68 -6.63
C ILE A 236 11.13 -4.98 -5.99
N TYR A 237 11.15 -5.16 -4.68
CA TYR A 237 12.33 -5.61 -3.95
C TYR A 237 12.74 -7.04 -4.31
N GLU A 238 14.03 -7.28 -4.43
CA GLU A 238 14.61 -8.61 -4.65
C GLU A 238 14.18 -9.61 -3.58
N ASP A 239 14.21 -9.21 -2.32
CA ASP A 239 13.84 -10.06 -1.18
C ASP A 239 12.40 -10.55 -1.23
N LEU A 240 11.45 -9.69 -1.62
CA LEU A 240 10.05 -10.11 -1.81
C LEU A 240 9.89 -11.11 -2.96
N VAL A 241 10.69 -10.98 -4.03
CA VAL A 241 10.71 -11.99 -5.10
C VAL A 241 11.25 -13.32 -4.60
N ILE A 242 12.34 -13.28 -3.82
CA ILE A 242 12.92 -14.48 -3.21
C ILE A 242 11.92 -15.16 -2.28
N GLU A 243 11.30 -14.42 -1.37
CA GLU A 243 10.28 -14.94 -0.46
C GLU A 243 9.14 -15.62 -1.22
N LYS A 244 8.63 -14.95 -2.24
CA LYS A 244 7.54 -15.49 -3.05
C LYS A 244 7.97 -16.71 -3.85
N ASN A 245 9.19 -16.73 -4.38
CA ASN A 245 9.74 -17.87 -5.10
C ASN A 245 9.91 -19.12 -4.21
N LEU A 246 10.35 -18.94 -2.96
CA LEU A 246 10.42 -20.03 -1.99
C LEU A 246 9.03 -20.67 -1.76
N GLU A 247 7.97 -19.87 -1.69
CA GLU A 247 6.59 -20.35 -1.59
C GLU A 247 6.10 -21.04 -2.86
N LEU A 248 6.36 -20.43 -4.03
CA LEU A 248 5.96 -20.96 -5.34
C LEU A 248 6.60 -22.32 -5.60
N VAL A 249 7.91 -22.43 -5.38
CA VAL A 249 8.65 -23.69 -5.58
C VAL A 249 8.15 -24.77 -4.61
N LYS A 250 7.95 -24.43 -3.33
CA LYS A 250 7.37 -25.36 -2.34
C LYS A 250 5.99 -25.87 -2.75
N SER A 251 5.24 -25.03 -3.48
CA SER A 251 3.89 -25.37 -4.00
C SER A 251 3.93 -25.99 -5.40
N GLY A 252 5.11 -26.31 -5.96
CA GLY A 252 5.28 -26.86 -7.31
C GLY A 252 4.91 -25.88 -8.44
N LYS A 253 4.89 -24.59 -8.16
CA LYS A 253 4.58 -23.53 -9.14
C LYS A 253 5.86 -22.93 -9.73
N GLN A 254 5.72 -22.32 -10.93
CA GLN A 254 6.82 -21.63 -11.59
C GLN A 254 7.26 -20.41 -10.76
N PRO A 255 8.58 -20.26 -10.49
CA PRO A 255 9.10 -19.06 -9.82
C PRO A 255 9.14 -17.86 -10.77
N LEU A 256 9.16 -16.66 -10.18
CA LEU A 256 9.43 -15.40 -10.87
C LEU A 256 10.92 -15.31 -11.21
N TYR A 257 11.25 -14.61 -12.29
CA TYR A 257 12.61 -14.34 -12.72
C TYR A 257 12.96 -12.86 -12.51
N VAL A 258 14.19 -12.58 -12.08
CA VAL A 258 14.70 -11.25 -11.76
C VAL A 258 15.63 -10.74 -12.85
N VAL A 259 15.47 -9.49 -13.22
CA VAL A 259 16.37 -8.72 -14.08
C VAL A 259 16.83 -7.48 -13.31
N TYR A 260 18.14 -7.25 -13.28
CA TYR A 260 18.75 -6.03 -12.74
C TYR A 260 19.01 -5.08 -13.92
N PRO A 261 18.20 -4.02 -14.11
CA PRO A 261 18.41 -3.11 -15.22
C PRO A 261 19.77 -2.40 -15.10
N SER A 262 20.57 -2.45 -16.14
CA SER A 262 21.83 -1.73 -16.16
C SER A 262 21.63 -0.25 -16.50
N GLY A 263 22.44 0.60 -15.92
CA GLY A 263 22.34 2.05 -16.03
C GLY A 263 21.80 2.72 -14.76
N GLY A 264 21.74 1.97 -13.67
CA GLY A 264 21.42 2.45 -12.34
C GLY A 264 20.47 1.53 -11.59
N ILE A 265 20.88 1.17 -10.37
CA ILE A 265 20.05 0.36 -9.47
C ILE A 265 19.69 1.16 -8.22
N ALA A 266 18.44 1.06 -7.82
CA ALA A 266 17.98 1.61 -6.57
C ALA A 266 18.13 0.59 -5.45
N ILE A 267 18.59 1.01 -4.28
CA ILE A 267 18.79 0.17 -3.10
C ILE A 267 17.92 0.67 -1.97
N SER A 268 17.28 -0.27 -1.31
CA SER A 268 16.58 -0.11 -0.04
C SER A 268 17.51 -0.56 1.07
N ASP A 269 17.71 0.25 2.12
CA ASP A 269 18.63 0.00 3.23
C ASP A 269 17.92 -0.21 4.58
N ALA A 270 16.60 -0.24 4.57
CA ALA A 270 15.71 -0.58 5.68
C ALA A 270 16.11 0.08 7.04
N PRO A 271 16.22 1.43 7.12
CA PRO A 271 16.61 2.09 8.35
C PRO A 271 15.51 2.00 9.43
N LEU A 272 15.93 1.64 10.65
CA LEU A 272 15.10 1.59 11.85
C LEU A 272 15.54 2.67 12.82
N GLY A 273 14.63 3.55 13.22
CA GLY A 273 14.88 4.68 14.13
C GLY A 273 13.84 4.79 15.23
N PHE A 274 14.25 5.26 16.41
CA PHE A 274 13.40 5.49 17.57
C PHE A 274 12.80 6.90 17.56
N TYR A 275 11.50 7.01 17.80
CA TYR A 275 10.80 8.29 18.00
C TYR A 275 10.50 8.46 19.50
N PRO A 276 11.14 9.40 20.21
CA PRO A 276 10.94 9.56 21.64
C PRO A 276 9.64 10.30 21.95
N HIS A 277 8.75 9.68 22.71
CA HIS A 277 7.61 10.32 23.36
C HIS A 277 7.99 10.71 24.79
N GLY A 278 8.57 11.89 24.96
CA GLY A 278 9.08 12.31 26.27
C GLY A 278 10.22 11.42 26.78
N ASP A 279 10.31 11.23 28.09
CA ASP A 279 11.32 10.38 28.74
C ASP A 279 10.69 9.03 29.11
N ASN A 280 10.79 8.06 28.20
CA ASN A 280 10.40 6.67 28.44
C ASN A 280 11.63 5.74 28.27
N PRO A 281 12.38 5.51 29.37
CA PRO A 281 13.62 4.71 29.33
C PRO A 281 13.36 3.24 29.00
N GLU A 282 12.20 2.69 29.35
CA GLU A 282 11.85 1.27 29.12
C GLU A 282 11.64 1.02 27.63
N LYS A 283 10.78 1.80 26.96
CA LYS A 283 10.59 1.72 25.51
C LYS A 283 11.91 1.92 24.74
N LYS A 284 12.72 2.88 25.17
CA LYS A 284 14.04 3.11 24.59
C LYS A 284 14.99 1.92 24.77
N ALA A 285 14.94 1.24 25.92
CA ALA A 285 15.76 0.04 26.18
C ALA A 285 15.28 -1.13 25.31
N THR A 286 13.96 -1.37 25.20
CA THR A 286 13.36 -2.38 24.34
C THR A 286 13.72 -2.13 22.87
N PHE A 287 13.59 -0.88 22.39
CA PHE A 287 14.01 -0.51 21.04
C PHE A 287 15.49 -0.81 20.77
N LYS A 288 16.39 -0.45 21.69
CA LYS A 288 17.84 -0.71 21.55
C LYS A 288 18.11 -2.20 21.50
N ALA A 289 17.51 -2.99 22.39
CA ALA A 289 17.66 -4.44 22.41
C ALA A 289 17.19 -5.07 21.11
N LEU A 290 16.05 -4.62 20.56
CA LEU A 290 15.54 -5.06 19.25
C LEU A 290 16.51 -4.71 18.12
N GLN A 291 17.00 -3.47 18.07
CA GLN A 291 17.93 -3.03 17.04
C GLN A 291 19.26 -3.80 17.11
N GLU A 292 19.79 -4.04 18.31
CA GLU A 292 21.00 -4.84 18.53
C GLU A 292 20.80 -6.30 18.09
N TYR A 293 19.64 -6.89 18.42
CA TYR A 293 19.29 -8.23 17.94
C TYR A 293 19.24 -8.28 16.41
N LEU A 294 18.53 -7.37 15.77
CA LEU A 294 18.41 -7.33 14.31
C LEU A 294 19.78 -7.22 13.60
N LEU A 295 20.72 -6.51 14.21
CA LEU A 295 22.10 -6.36 13.71
C LEU A 295 23.02 -7.53 14.11
N SER A 296 22.56 -8.47 14.93
CA SER A 296 23.34 -9.64 15.34
C SER A 296 23.56 -10.62 14.19
N PRO A 297 24.66 -11.41 14.21
CA PRO A 297 24.89 -12.45 13.21
C PRO A 297 23.75 -13.46 13.09
N GLU A 298 23.08 -13.76 14.21
CA GLU A 298 21.94 -14.68 14.24
C GLU A 298 20.75 -14.14 13.43
N ALA A 299 20.30 -12.92 13.73
CA ALA A 299 19.18 -12.30 13.04
C ALA A 299 19.51 -12.02 11.57
N GLN A 300 20.74 -11.58 11.27
CA GLN A 300 21.19 -11.36 9.90
C GLN A 300 21.20 -12.66 9.08
N LYS A 301 21.55 -13.80 9.68
CA LYS A 301 21.46 -15.11 9.02
C LYS A 301 19.99 -15.52 8.76
N LYS A 302 19.09 -15.28 9.72
CA LYS A 302 17.65 -15.51 9.53
C LYS A 302 17.09 -14.61 8.42
N ALA A 303 17.51 -13.34 8.38
CA ALA A 303 17.11 -12.41 7.33
C ALA A 303 17.62 -12.83 5.94
N GLN A 304 18.86 -13.35 5.84
CA GLN A 304 19.38 -13.90 4.58
C GLN A 304 18.59 -15.11 4.10
N ALA A 305 18.12 -15.98 5.00
CA ALA A 305 17.24 -17.10 4.64
C ALA A 305 15.89 -16.64 4.04
N LEU A 306 15.52 -15.38 4.27
CA LEU A 306 14.37 -14.69 3.69
C LEU A 306 14.76 -13.72 2.57
N GLY A 307 15.96 -13.84 2.01
CA GLY A 307 16.39 -13.08 0.83
C GLY A 307 16.97 -11.69 1.11
N ARG A 308 17.15 -11.27 2.38
CA ARG A 308 17.75 -9.96 2.70
C ARG A 308 19.26 -10.04 2.60
N ARG A 309 19.86 -8.98 2.06
CA ARG A 309 21.32 -8.83 2.07
C ARG A 309 21.73 -8.12 3.36
N PRO A 310 22.85 -8.51 3.99
CA PRO A 310 23.30 -7.88 5.24
C PRO A 310 23.50 -6.37 5.08
N TYR A 311 23.24 -5.61 6.14
CA TYR A 311 23.40 -4.15 6.17
C TYR A 311 24.83 -3.66 5.89
N ASN A 312 25.84 -4.49 6.19
CA ASN A 312 27.24 -4.19 6.00
C ASN A 312 27.82 -4.73 4.68
N SER A 313 26.96 -5.19 3.75
CA SER A 313 27.38 -5.61 2.43
C SER A 313 27.99 -4.45 1.66
N ILE A 314 29.22 -4.64 1.14
CA ILE A 314 29.84 -3.66 0.26
C ILE A 314 29.10 -3.70 -1.09
N GLY A 315 28.37 -2.65 -1.37
CA GLY A 315 27.45 -2.62 -2.51
C GLY A 315 26.34 -3.68 -2.34
N LEU A 316 26.17 -4.54 -3.34
CA LEU A 316 25.22 -5.68 -3.31
C LEU A 316 25.97 -7.02 -3.39
N SER A 317 27.24 -7.07 -2.96
CA SER A 317 28.02 -8.31 -2.95
C SER A 317 27.64 -9.18 -1.76
N LEU A 318 27.37 -10.45 -2.01
CA LEU A 318 27.05 -11.45 -1.00
C LEU A 318 27.89 -12.72 -1.24
N PRO A 319 29.19 -12.68 -0.88
CA PRO A 319 30.06 -13.84 -1.05
C PRO A 319 29.57 -15.02 -0.19
N GLY A 320 29.52 -16.21 -0.78
CA GLY A 320 29.02 -17.41 -0.11
C GLY A 320 27.52 -17.45 0.11
N ALA A 321 26.74 -16.71 -0.69
CA ALA A 321 25.28 -16.75 -0.66
C ALA A 321 24.75 -18.19 -0.79
N ASP A 322 23.75 -18.52 0.01
CA ASP A 322 22.99 -19.77 -0.15
C ASP A 322 22.23 -19.74 -1.49
N THR A 323 22.66 -20.58 -2.44
CA THR A 323 22.07 -20.64 -3.78
C THR A 323 20.67 -21.25 -3.79
N THR A 324 20.19 -21.82 -2.71
CA THR A 324 18.78 -22.24 -2.59
C THR A 324 17.88 -21.05 -2.32
N VAL A 325 18.41 -19.96 -1.77
CA VAL A 325 17.73 -18.70 -1.49
C VAL A 325 18.05 -17.67 -2.59
N PHE A 326 19.34 -17.35 -2.77
CA PHE A 326 19.82 -16.46 -3.84
C PHE A 326 20.07 -17.28 -5.12
N ASN A 327 18.98 -17.83 -5.67
CA ASN A 327 19.03 -18.83 -6.73
C ASN A 327 19.30 -18.21 -8.11
N PRO A 328 20.42 -18.55 -8.78
CA PRO A 328 20.74 -17.99 -10.09
C PRO A 328 19.76 -18.42 -11.19
N ASP A 329 19.06 -19.55 -11.06
CA ASP A 329 18.02 -19.97 -12.02
C ASP A 329 16.79 -19.04 -12.01
N TRP A 330 16.65 -18.26 -10.95
CA TRP A 330 15.65 -17.18 -10.83
C TRP A 330 16.19 -15.82 -11.30
N GLY A 331 17.38 -15.78 -11.89
CA GLY A 331 18.07 -14.55 -12.28
C GLY A 331 18.68 -13.76 -11.11
N ILE A 332 18.64 -14.31 -9.89
CA ILE A 332 19.23 -13.68 -8.70
C ILE A 332 20.75 -13.77 -8.77
N LYS A 333 21.42 -12.64 -8.54
CA LYS A 333 22.88 -12.51 -8.59
C LYS A 333 23.45 -12.31 -7.19
N ALA A 334 24.41 -13.15 -6.79
CA ALA A 334 25.15 -12.93 -5.55
C ALA A 334 25.97 -11.63 -5.59
N GLU A 335 26.42 -11.21 -6.76
CA GLU A 335 27.14 -9.95 -6.98
C GLU A 335 26.42 -9.10 -8.04
N VAL A 336 26.10 -7.86 -7.68
CA VAL A 336 25.46 -6.89 -8.57
C VAL A 336 26.35 -5.66 -8.68
N ASN A 337 27.03 -5.52 -9.81
CA ASN A 337 28.00 -4.44 -10.09
C ASN A 337 27.35 -3.36 -10.96
N GLU A 338 26.23 -2.79 -10.52
CA GLU A 338 25.58 -1.65 -11.18
C GLU A 338 25.72 -0.39 -10.31
N PRO A 339 25.87 0.79 -10.92
CA PRO A 339 25.93 2.04 -10.16
C PRO A 339 24.63 2.27 -9.39
N VAL A 340 24.75 2.70 -8.14
CA VAL A 340 23.56 3.05 -7.32
C VAL A 340 23.03 4.41 -7.75
N VAL A 341 21.71 4.51 -7.89
CA VAL A 341 21.03 5.76 -8.25
C VAL A 341 21.11 6.76 -7.11
N SER A 342 21.57 7.98 -7.42
CA SER A 342 21.52 9.10 -6.48
C SER A 342 20.14 9.72 -6.44
N TYR A 343 19.55 9.78 -5.27
CA TYR A 343 18.24 10.39 -5.09
C TYR A 343 18.33 11.91 -5.03
N PRO A 344 17.32 12.63 -5.56
CA PRO A 344 17.27 14.08 -5.50
C PRO A 344 16.98 14.57 -4.07
N LYS A 345 17.12 15.88 -3.87
CA LYS A 345 16.78 16.53 -2.60
C LYS A 345 15.28 16.44 -2.28
N ALA A 346 14.93 16.61 -1.02
CA ALA A 346 13.56 16.49 -0.52
C ALA A 346 12.53 17.38 -1.25
N ASP A 347 12.91 18.61 -1.61
CA ASP A 347 12.06 19.54 -2.37
C ASP A 347 11.75 19.01 -3.79
N VAL A 348 12.73 18.37 -4.44
CA VAL A 348 12.55 17.74 -5.75
C VAL A 348 11.68 16.48 -5.63
N ILE A 349 11.92 15.64 -4.61
CA ILE A 349 11.09 14.45 -4.36
C ILE A 349 9.64 14.88 -4.15
N ASN A 350 9.39 15.87 -3.30
CA ASN A 350 8.03 16.37 -3.06
C ASN A 350 7.39 16.89 -4.36
N ALA A 351 8.12 17.67 -5.17
CA ALA A 351 7.63 18.16 -6.46
C ALA A 351 7.30 17.01 -7.43
N VAL A 352 8.11 15.95 -7.46
CA VAL A 352 7.88 14.76 -8.30
C VAL A 352 6.60 14.05 -7.86
N LEU A 353 6.41 13.82 -6.57
CA LEU A 353 5.24 13.13 -6.03
C LEU A 353 3.95 13.96 -6.20
N ASP A 354 4.01 15.27 -5.97
CA ASP A 354 2.89 16.18 -6.22
C ASP A 354 2.51 16.21 -7.70
N ASN A 355 3.49 16.32 -8.61
CA ASN A 355 3.24 16.27 -10.05
C ASN A 355 2.65 14.93 -10.50
N TYR A 356 3.10 13.82 -9.92
CA TYR A 356 2.48 12.51 -10.18
C TYR A 356 1.00 12.53 -9.84
N GLN A 357 0.65 12.99 -8.64
CA GLN A 357 -0.72 13.03 -8.15
C GLN A 357 -1.62 13.96 -8.98
N LEU A 358 -1.12 15.15 -9.34
CA LEU A 358 -1.92 16.18 -10.00
C LEU A 358 -2.05 16.00 -11.52
N ALA A 359 -0.99 15.45 -12.19
CA ALA A 359 -0.89 15.56 -13.65
C ALA A 359 -0.54 14.25 -14.37
N TYR A 360 0.13 13.31 -13.71
CA TYR A 360 0.71 12.15 -14.41
C TYR A 360 -0.02 10.84 -14.16
N ARG A 361 -0.59 10.61 -12.96
CA ARG A 361 -1.45 9.44 -12.74
C ARG A 361 -2.64 9.43 -13.70
N ARG A 362 -3.26 8.29 -13.87
CA ARG A 362 -4.51 8.22 -14.65
C ARG A 362 -5.59 9.07 -13.98
N SER A 363 -6.27 9.87 -14.79
CA SER A 363 -7.45 10.61 -14.32
C SER A 363 -8.58 9.64 -13.99
N VAL A 364 -9.42 10.04 -13.07
CA VAL A 364 -10.54 9.22 -12.58
C VAL A 364 -11.88 9.90 -12.81
N ASP A 365 -12.90 9.07 -12.93
CA ASP A 365 -14.31 9.40 -12.79
C ASP A 365 -14.81 8.60 -11.60
N ALA A 366 -14.87 9.22 -10.42
CA ALA A 366 -15.17 8.57 -9.15
C ALA A 366 -16.58 8.94 -8.68
N VAL A 367 -17.32 7.93 -8.22
CA VAL A 367 -18.56 8.12 -7.47
C VAL A 367 -18.30 7.74 -6.01
N TYR A 368 -18.65 8.63 -5.10
CA TYR A 368 -18.61 8.41 -3.66
C TYR A 368 -20.03 8.15 -3.18
N CYS A 369 -20.31 6.92 -2.74
CA CYS A 369 -21.52 6.57 -2.01
C CYS A 369 -21.24 6.75 -0.51
N LEU A 370 -21.74 7.82 0.06
CA LEU A 370 -21.55 8.19 1.47
C LEU A 370 -22.80 7.84 2.25
N ASP A 371 -22.68 6.91 3.17
CA ASP A 371 -23.76 6.50 4.05
C ASP A 371 -24.13 7.65 5.00
N GLY A 372 -25.35 8.12 4.88
CA GLY A 372 -25.97 9.14 5.72
C GLY A 372 -27.20 8.59 6.45
N SER A 373 -27.18 7.29 6.80
CA SER A 373 -28.20 6.63 7.62
C SER A 373 -28.13 7.03 9.09
N GLY A 374 -29.15 6.69 9.86
CA GLY A 374 -29.26 7.06 11.28
C GLY A 374 -28.16 6.47 12.17
N SER A 375 -27.67 5.25 11.85
CA SER A 375 -26.57 4.59 12.59
C SER A 375 -25.27 5.38 12.53
N MET A 376 -25.03 6.11 11.44
CA MET A 376 -23.86 6.96 11.23
C MET A 376 -23.72 8.10 12.26
N ASN A 377 -24.76 8.44 13.01
CA ASN A 377 -24.66 9.38 14.13
C ASN A 377 -23.99 8.75 15.37
N GLU A 378 -23.81 7.44 15.37
CA GLU A 378 -23.17 6.73 16.45
C GLU A 378 -21.70 6.43 16.12
N ASN A 379 -20.89 6.21 17.12
CA ASN A 379 -19.49 5.75 16.99
C ASN A 379 -18.60 6.57 16.02
N GLY A 380 -18.95 7.84 15.78
CA GLY A 380 -18.19 8.73 14.89
C GLY A 380 -18.36 8.47 13.39
N GLY A 381 -19.36 7.70 12.98
CA GLY A 381 -19.62 7.33 11.58
C GLY A 381 -19.72 8.54 10.65
N TRP A 382 -20.71 9.41 10.87
CA TRP A 382 -20.88 10.59 10.02
C TRP A 382 -19.73 11.60 10.16
N GLU A 383 -19.18 11.76 11.35
CA GLU A 383 -17.99 12.59 11.58
C GLU A 383 -16.80 12.06 10.75
N GLY A 384 -16.63 10.73 10.69
CA GLY A 384 -15.62 10.08 9.85
C GLY A 384 -15.80 10.37 8.36
N VAL A 385 -17.04 10.33 7.84
CA VAL A 385 -17.36 10.73 6.45
C VAL A 385 -17.04 12.19 6.19
N GLN A 386 -17.42 13.08 7.11
CA GLN A 386 -17.11 14.51 7.01
C GLN A 386 -15.60 14.76 7.06
N ASP A 387 -14.86 13.99 7.87
CA ASP A 387 -13.41 14.07 7.93
C ASP A 387 -12.77 13.56 6.62
N ALA A 388 -13.30 12.47 6.05
CA ALA A 388 -12.92 12.00 4.73
C ALA A 388 -13.08 13.09 3.66
N ALA A 389 -14.22 13.76 3.65
CA ALA A 389 -14.51 14.86 2.72
C ALA A 389 -13.51 16.02 2.88
N ARG A 390 -13.21 16.43 4.12
CA ARG A 390 -12.18 17.44 4.39
C ARG A 390 -10.83 17.05 3.81
N ASN A 391 -10.41 15.80 4.04
CA ASN A 391 -9.13 15.29 3.58
C ASN A 391 -9.03 15.15 2.04
N LEU A 392 -10.14 14.97 1.35
CA LEU A 392 -10.20 14.87 -0.11
C LEU A 392 -10.40 16.21 -0.81
N PHE A 393 -11.27 17.06 -0.29
CA PHE A 393 -11.81 18.20 -1.02
C PHE A 393 -11.37 19.56 -0.47
N VAL A 394 -10.80 19.63 0.72
CA VAL A 394 -10.10 20.87 1.17
C VAL A 394 -8.67 20.84 0.61
N PRO A 395 -8.31 21.76 -0.32
CA PRO A 395 -7.06 21.66 -1.08
C PRO A 395 -5.79 21.59 -0.23
N ALA A 396 -5.75 22.29 0.90
CA ALA A 396 -4.60 22.26 1.82
C ALA A 396 -4.45 20.90 2.51
N MET A 397 -5.56 20.30 2.96
CA MET A 397 -5.58 18.96 3.59
C MET A 397 -5.30 17.87 2.55
N ALA A 398 -5.93 17.95 1.37
CA ALA A 398 -5.67 17.03 0.27
C ALA A 398 -4.19 17.04 -0.14
N LYS A 399 -3.54 18.21 -0.18
CA LYS A 399 -2.10 18.33 -0.44
C LYS A 399 -1.27 17.69 0.66
N ARG A 400 -1.57 17.97 1.93
CA ARG A 400 -0.87 17.39 3.08
C ARG A 400 -0.93 15.85 3.03
N ASN A 401 -2.09 15.30 2.69
CA ASN A 401 -2.34 13.86 2.65
C ASN A 401 -2.07 13.23 1.28
N ARG A 402 -1.57 13.98 0.29
CA ARG A 402 -1.34 13.52 -1.09
C ARG A 402 -2.58 12.86 -1.74
N LEU A 403 -3.74 13.44 -1.45
CA LEU A 403 -5.05 13.05 -1.97
C LEU A 403 -5.58 14.02 -3.03
N GLN A 404 -4.75 14.94 -3.51
CA GLN A 404 -5.17 16.02 -4.42
C GLN A 404 -5.94 15.48 -5.61
N VAL A 405 -7.05 16.15 -5.92
CA VAL A 405 -7.83 15.94 -7.13
C VAL A 405 -7.04 16.44 -8.34
N GLY A 406 -7.01 15.65 -9.41
CA GLY A 406 -6.37 16.03 -10.67
C GLY A 406 -7.26 16.93 -11.53
N SER A 407 -6.65 17.72 -12.40
CA SER A 407 -7.39 18.69 -13.26
C SER A 407 -8.36 18.04 -14.26
N LYS A 408 -8.28 16.73 -14.45
CA LYS A 408 -9.14 15.94 -15.35
C LYS A 408 -9.99 14.91 -14.62
N ASP A 409 -9.96 14.92 -13.29
CA ASP A 409 -10.80 14.04 -12.49
C ASP A 409 -12.25 14.56 -12.49
N THR A 410 -13.18 13.65 -12.32
CA THR A 410 -14.57 13.96 -11.94
C THR A 410 -14.83 13.27 -10.61
N ASN A 411 -15.42 13.99 -9.69
CA ASN A 411 -15.83 13.47 -8.38
C ASN A 411 -17.32 13.75 -8.21
N THR A 412 -18.11 12.69 -8.16
CA THR A 412 -19.54 12.74 -7.89
C THR A 412 -19.79 12.15 -6.51
N VAL A 413 -20.55 12.85 -5.71
CA VAL A 413 -20.92 12.43 -4.35
C VAL A 413 -22.42 12.18 -4.31
N PHE A 414 -22.81 11.03 -3.80
CA PHE A 414 -24.15 10.65 -3.43
C PHE A 414 -24.18 10.37 -1.93
N VAL A 415 -24.93 11.16 -1.17
CA VAL A 415 -25.26 10.81 0.22
C VAL A 415 -26.56 10.02 0.20
N PHE A 416 -26.58 8.87 0.86
CA PHE A 416 -27.72 7.97 0.86
C PHE A 416 -28.20 7.59 2.27
N ASP A 417 -29.48 7.34 2.39
CA ASP A 417 -30.16 6.61 3.46
C ASP A 417 -30.80 5.34 2.85
N GLU A 418 -32.10 5.12 2.89
CA GLU A 418 -32.78 4.05 2.14
C GLU A 418 -32.63 4.22 0.62
N ARG A 419 -32.23 5.40 0.15
CA ARG A 419 -31.96 5.79 -1.24
C ARG A 419 -31.00 6.97 -1.28
N VAL A 420 -30.52 7.35 -2.44
CA VAL A 420 -29.79 8.62 -2.58
C VAL A 420 -30.71 9.78 -2.23
N LYS A 421 -30.28 10.66 -1.32
CA LYS A 421 -31.05 11.83 -0.88
C LYS A 421 -31.19 12.82 -2.02
N ASP A 422 -32.42 13.34 -2.25
CA ASP A 422 -32.77 14.15 -3.43
C ASP A 422 -31.92 15.44 -3.55
N ASP A 423 -31.50 16.02 -2.43
CA ASP A 423 -30.76 17.27 -2.33
C ASP A 423 -29.26 17.07 -2.00
N ALA A 424 -28.80 15.82 -1.93
CA ALA A 424 -27.43 15.49 -1.55
C ALA A 424 -26.67 14.70 -2.63
N SER A 425 -26.72 15.23 -3.86
CA SER A 425 -26.00 14.72 -5.02
C SER A 425 -25.27 15.86 -5.73
N TRP A 426 -23.93 15.77 -5.80
CA TRP A 426 -23.10 16.84 -6.38
C TRP A 426 -21.99 16.25 -7.26
N THR A 427 -21.62 17.01 -8.31
CA THR A 427 -20.50 16.64 -9.20
C THR A 427 -19.57 17.82 -9.38
N VAL A 428 -18.28 17.59 -9.19
CA VAL A 428 -17.20 18.54 -9.47
C VAL A 428 -16.27 17.96 -10.54
N ASN A 429 -16.01 18.75 -11.59
CA ASN A 429 -15.09 18.40 -12.67
C ASN A 429 -13.78 19.20 -12.52
N GLY A 430 -12.67 18.47 -12.42
CA GLY A 430 -11.36 19.07 -12.23
C GLY A 430 -11.07 19.44 -10.77
N ASN A 431 -10.13 20.35 -10.58
CA ASN A 431 -9.54 20.64 -9.27
C ASN A 431 -9.57 22.14 -8.91
N GLN A 432 -10.63 22.84 -9.30
CA GLN A 432 -10.79 24.24 -8.91
C GLN A 432 -11.04 24.33 -7.40
N PRO A 433 -10.20 25.06 -6.63
CA PRO A 433 -10.29 25.09 -5.19
C PRO A 433 -11.68 25.46 -4.65
N ALA A 434 -12.30 26.49 -5.20
CA ALA A 434 -13.61 26.97 -4.75
C ALA A 434 -14.72 25.92 -4.97
N GLU A 435 -14.67 25.13 -6.05
CA GLU A 435 -15.65 24.08 -6.33
C GLU A 435 -15.46 22.87 -5.39
N LEU A 436 -14.21 22.52 -5.09
CA LEU A 436 -13.90 21.45 -4.14
C LEU A 436 -14.28 21.83 -2.70
N GLU A 437 -13.98 23.07 -2.29
CA GLU A 437 -14.38 23.58 -0.98
C GLU A 437 -15.91 23.66 -0.84
N ALA A 438 -16.63 24.06 -1.89
CA ALA A 438 -18.10 24.04 -1.92
C ALA A 438 -18.65 22.61 -1.80
N LEU A 439 -18.03 21.64 -2.51
CA LEU A 439 -18.41 20.21 -2.38
C LEU A 439 -18.20 19.72 -0.95
N ASN A 440 -17.05 20.03 -0.33
CA ASN A 440 -16.82 19.72 1.08
C ASN A 440 -17.89 20.35 1.97
N GLN A 441 -18.22 21.65 1.79
CA GLN A 441 -19.19 22.34 2.61
C GLN A 441 -20.57 21.69 2.50
N ASN A 442 -21.01 21.32 1.29
CA ASN A 442 -22.27 20.63 1.09
C ASN A 442 -22.35 19.32 1.90
N ILE A 443 -21.25 18.55 1.94
CA ILE A 443 -21.19 17.31 2.76
C ILE A 443 -21.22 17.66 4.25
N GLN A 444 -20.50 18.72 4.68
CA GLN A 444 -20.52 19.16 6.09
C GLN A 444 -21.90 19.59 6.54
N ASP A 445 -22.69 20.20 5.65
CA ASP A 445 -24.04 20.73 5.95
C ASP A 445 -25.13 19.65 5.90
N THR A 446 -24.79 18.43 5.40
CA THR A 446 -25.71 17.29 5.38
C THR A 446 -25.72 16.59 6.75
N TYR A 447 -26.85 16.02 7.11
CA TYR A 447 -27.01 15.24 8.36
C TYR A 447 -27.37 13.79 8.05
N ALA A 448 -27.05 12.90 8.97
CA ALA A 448 -27.35 11.49 8.90
C ALA A 448 -28.69 11.18 9.57
N ASP A 449 -29.58 10.47 8.86
CA ASP A 449 -30.88 9.98 9.34
C ASP A 449 -31.42 8.88 8.40
N GLY A 450 -32.49 8.20 8.80
CA GLY A 450 -33.12 7.14 7.99
C GLY A 450 -32.45 5.78 8.12
N GLY A 451 -32.83 4.85 7.24
CA GLY A 451 -32.25 3.50 7.13
C GLY A 451 -31.09 3.43 6.15
N THR A 452 -30.65 2.21 5.80
CA THR A 452 -29.43 2.00 4.99
C THR A 452 -29.74 1.24 3.70
N GLY A 453 -29.55 1.90 2.56
CA GLY A 453 -29.78 1.35 1.21
C GLY A 453 -28.50 1.33 0.36
N ILE A 454 -27.51 0.52 0.72
CA ILE A 454 -26.21 0.40 0.03
C ILE A 454 -26.42 0.13 -1.46
N TYR A 455 -27.23 -0.88 -1.76
CA TYR A 455 -27.47 -1.30 -3.15
C TYR A 455 -28.21 -0.26 -3.98
N LYS A 456 -29.00 0.61 -3.35
CA LYS A 456 -29.65 1.73 -4.07
C LYS A 456 -28.61 2.76 -4.53
N CYS A 457 -27.63 3.10 -3.66
CA CYS A 457 -26.54 3.99 -4.09
C CYS A 457 -25.67 3.34 -5.17
N LEU A 458 -25.37 2.03 -5.07
CA LEU A 458 -24.62 1.33 -6.12
C LEU A 458 -25.38 1.30 -7.45
N GLY A 459 -26.73 1.22 -7.42
CA GLY A 459 -27.58 1.33 -8.60
C GLY A 459 -27.48 2.70 -9.26
N GLU A 460 -27.63 3.77 -8.49
CA GLU A 460 -27.47 5.15 -8.99
C GLU A 460 -26.05 5.39 -9.55
N ALA A 461 -25.02 4.81 -8.91
CA ALA A 461 -23.66 4.87 -9.42
C ALA A 461 -23.51 4.13 -10.77
N ALA A 462 -24.18 2.98 -10.94
CA ALA A 462 -24.19 2.26 -12.21
C ALA A 462 -24.88 3.07 -13.31
N ASP A 463 -26.06 3.63 -13.03
CA ASP A 463 -26.83 4.48 -13.95
C ASP A 463 -26.03 5.73 -14.34
N TYR A 464 -25.34 6.35 -13.38
CA TYR A 464 -24.44 7.47 -13.63
C TYR A 464 -23.37 7.13 -14.66
N PHE A 465 -22.73 5.96 -14.53
CA PHE A 465 -21.69 5.54 -15.46
C PHE A 465 -22.24 5.05 -16.81
N GLU A 466 -23.44 4.45 -16.85
CA GLU A 466 -24.06 3.99 -18.08
C GLU A 466 -24.41 5.16 -19.00
N GLN A 467 -24.86 6.28 -18.43
CA GLN A 467 -25.20 7.49 -19.17
C GLN A 467 -24.00 8.28 -19.69
N ARG A 468 -22.78 7.88 -19.34
CA ARG A 468 -21.56 8.62 -19.68
C ARG A 468 -20.65 7.82 -20.60
N PRO A 469 -20.03 8.45 -21.63
CA PRO A 469 -19.10 7.76 -22.51
C PRO A 469 -17.83 7.36 -21.76
N THR A 470 -17.23 6.24 -22.15
CA THR A 470 -15.91 5.83 -21.68
C THR A 470 -14.86 6.69 -22.37
N ASP A 471 -14.21 7.59 -21.65
CA ASP A 471 -13.25 8.56 -22.17
C ASP A 471 -11.78 8.26 -21.80
N GLY A 472 -11.51 7.01 -21.37
CA GLY A 472 -10.20 6.52 -20.98
C GLY A 472 -9.80 6.89 -19.54
N ARG A 473 -10.65 7.56 -18.77
CA ARG A 473 -10.49 7.72 -17.33
C ARG A 473 -10.78 6.40 -16.61
N LYS A 474 -10.17 6.17 -15.47
CA LYS A 474 -10.57 5.07 -14.58
C LYS A 474 -11.90 5.41 -13.93
N ARG A 475 -12.80 4.47 -13.90
CA ARG A 475 -14.08 4.55 -13.17
C ARG A 475 -13.97 3.73 -11.90
N LEU A 476 -14.48 4.24 -10.80
CA LEU A 476 -14.58 3.52 -9.52
C LEU A 476 -15.69 4.09 -8.66
N VAL A 477 -16.20 3.25 -7.77
CA VAL A 477 -17.09 3.66 -6.68
C VAL A 477 -16.31 3.55 -5.36
N ILE A 478 -16.41 4.56 -4.50
CA ILE A 478 -15.95 4.52 -3.11
C ILE A 478 -17.20 4.52 -2.25
N LEU A 479 -17.45 3.40 -1.59
CA LEU A 479 -18.57 3.22 -0.67
C LEU A 479 -18.04 3.40 0.76
N MET A 480 -18.67 4.28 1.54
CA MET A 480 -18.36 4.50 2.95
C MET A 480 -19.60 4.23 3.78
N THR A 481 -19.51 3.28 4.73
CA THR A 481 -20.65 2.86 5.56
C THR A 481 -20.17 2.25 6.87
N ASP A 482 -20.99 2.37 7.92
CA ASP A 482 -20.83 1.66 9.20
C ASP A 482 -21.78 0.46 9.31
N GLY A 483 -22.64 0.25 8.31
CA GLY A 483 -23.80 -0.58 8.43
C GLY A 483 -23.90 -1.75 7.45
N GLN A 484 -25.07 -2.32 7.51
CA GLN A 484 -25.54 -3.41 6.67
C GLN A 484 -26.73 -2.89 5.88
N ASP A 485 -26.91 -3.37 4.65
CA ASP A 485 -28.05 -3.01 3.83
C ASP A 485 -29.37 -3.47 4.47
N GLU A 486 -30.33 -2.56 4.62
CA GLU A 486 -31.64 -2.83 5.21
C GLU A 486 -32.76 -2.92 4.16
N VAL A 487 -32.51 -2.42 2.95
CA VAL A 487 -33.49 -2.32 1.87
C VAL A 487 -33.52 -3.57 0.99
N GLY A 488 -32.45 -4.32 0.99
CA GLY A 488 -32.29 -5.55 0.23
C GLY A 488 -31.56 -5.38 -1.11
N SER A 489 -30.91 -6.46 -1.51
CA SER A 489 -30.12 -6.53 -2.74
C SER A 489 -31.02 -6.73 -3.97
N ASP A 490 -30.94 -5.81 -4.90
CA ASP A 490 -31.54 -5.92 -6.24
C ASP A 490 -30.52 -6.34 -7.31
N GLY A 491 -29.35 -6.88 -6.93
CA GLY A 491 -28.28 -7.23 -7.86
C GLY A 491 -27.55 -6.03 -8.50
N GLN A 492 -27.66 -4.84 -7.89
CA GLN A 492 -27.12 -3.60 -8.45
C GLN A 492 -25.59 -3.60 -8.56
N GLN A 493 -24.89 -4.27 -7.63
CA GLN A 493 -23.43 -4.43 -7.72
C GLN A 493 -23.03 -5.25 -8.96
N GLU A 494 -23.89 -6.13 -9.47
CA GLU A 494 -23.61 -6.91 -10.69
C GLU A 494 -23.59 -6.02 -11.95
N LEU A 495 -24.30 -4.89 -11.95
CA LEU A 495 -24.23 -3.91 -13.03
C LEU A 495 -22.84 -3.29 -13.09
N LEU A 496 -22.29 -2.85 -11.94
CA LEU A 496 -20.94 -2.33 -11.84
C LEU A 496 -19.89 -3.38 -12.21
N ALA A 497 -20.08 -4.63 -11.77
CA ALA A 497 -19.20 -5.75 -12.13
C ALA A 497 -19.17 -6.01 -13.65
N ARG A 498 -20.33 -5.99 -14.32
CA ARG A 498 -20.44 -6.12 -15.79
C ARG A 498 -19.77 -4.97 -16.54
N MET A 499 -19.78 -3.77 -15.96
CA MET A 499 -19.13 -2.59 -16.51
C MET A 499 -17.62 -2.53 -16.16
N GLU A 500 -17.10 -3.51 -15.43
CA GLU A 500 -15.74 -3.57 -14.90
C GLU A 500 -15.37 -2.35 -14.02
N ILE A 501 -16.33 -1.86 -13.24
CA ILE A 501 -16.17 -0.73 -12.32
C ILE A 501 -15.98 -1.28 -10.90
N PRO A 502 -14.79 -1.15 -10.31
CA PRO A 502 -14.54 -1.64 -8.96
C PRO A 502 -15.27 -0.79 -7.91
N VAL A 503 -15.81 -1.46 -6.89
CA VAL A 503 -16.29 -0.82 -5.67
C VAL A 503 -15.22 -0.99 -4.59
N ILE A 504 -14.73 0.13 -4.05
CA ILE A 504 -13.84 0.17 -2.91
C ILE A 504 -14.71 0.48 -1.71
N ALA A 505 -15.00 -0.54 -0.91
CA ALA A 505 -15.82 -0.39 0.29
C ALA A 505 -14.90 -0.03 1.48
N ILE A 506 -15.21 1.04 2.19
CA ILE A 506 -14.57 1.46 3.44
C ILE A 506 -15.61 1.29 4.54
N GLY A 507 -15.34 0.34 5.43
CA GLY A 507 -16.16 0.09 6.62
C GLY A 507 -15.50 0.70 7.85
N PHE A 508 -16.30 1.32 8.72
CA PHE A 508 -15.80 1.92 9.95
C PHE A 508 -16.84 1.86 11.07
N GLY A 509 -16.36 1.82 12.32
CA GLY A 509 -17.22 1.66 13.49
C GLY A 509 -17.47 0.20 13.90
N ASN A 510 -18.21 0.01 15.00
CA ASN A 510 -18.38 -1.31 15.63
C ASN A 510 -19.52 -2.18 15.05
N GLY A 511 -20.23 -1.67 14.05
CA GLY A 511 -21.42 -2.31 13.46
C GLY A 511 -21.23 -2.86 12.04
N VAL A 512 -20.02 -2.79 11.51
CA VAL A 512 -19.72 -3.12 10.11
C VAL A 512 -20.05 -4.56 9.76
N ASN A 513 -20.85 -4.77 8.73
CA ASN A 513 -21.02 -6.08 8.11
C ASN A 513 -19.87 -6.36 7.11
N ALA A 514 -18.71 -6.71 7.64
CA ALA A 514 -17.50 -6.97 6.85
C ALA A 514 -17.73 -8.01 5.74
N SER A 515 -18.57 -9.03 5.98
CA SER A 515 -18.84 -10.08 4.99
C SER A 515 -19.61 -9.57 3.78
N GLU A 516 -20.54 -8.65 3.96
CA GLU A 516 -21.31 -8.02 2.89
C GLU A 516 -20.44 -7.08 2.07
N LEU A 517 -19.68 -6.20 2.73
CA LEU A 517 -18.77 -5.27 2.07
C LEU A 517 -17.65 -6.00 1.29
N GLN A 518 -17.11 -7.09 1.86
CA GLN A 518 -16.17 -7.96 1.15
C GLN A 518 -16.81 -8.59 -0.09
N SER A 519 -18.07 -9.08 0.01
CA SER A 519 -18.79 -9.66 -1.11
C SER A 519 -19.03 -8.65 -2.24
N ILE A 520 -19.40 -7.41 -1.90
CA ILE A 520 -19.55 -6.30 -2.87
C ILE A 520 -18.21 -6.03 -3.57
N ALA A 521 -17.14 -5.89 -2.79
CA ALA A 521 -15.81 -5.65 -3.31
C ALA A 521 -15.34 -6.78 -4.25
N ASP A 522 -15.45 -8.03 -3.82
CA ASP A 522 -15.01 -9.21 -4.60
C ASP A 522 -15.78 -9.32 -5.93
N SER A 523 -17.10 -9.14 -5.91
CA SER A 523 -17.95 -9.23 -7.10
C SER A 523 -17.58 -8.19 -8.16
N THR A 524 -17.09 -7.02 -7.74
CA THR A 524 -16.72 -5.90 -8.62
C THR A 524 -15.21 -5.81 -8.89
N LYS A 525 -14.39 -6.74 -8.39
CA LYS A 525 -12.93 -6.70 -8.43
C LYS A 525 -12.35 -5.45 -7.74
N GLY A 526 -13.03 -4.94 -6.75
CA GLY A 526 -12.61 -3.86 -5.88
C GLY A 526 -11.83 -4.34 -4.67
N SER A 527 -12.01 -3.66 -3.55
CA SER A 527 -11.43 -4.07 -2.25
C SER A 527 -12.32 -3.62 -1.11
N PHE A 528 -12.28 -4.35 -0.01
CA PHE A 528 -12.82 -3.93 1.27
C PHE A 528 -11.68 -3.47 2.18
N ILE A 529 -11.87 -2.35 2.85
CA ILE A 529 -10.92 -1.72 3.76
C ILE A 529 -11.66 -1.43 5.05
N GLU A 530 -11.31 -2.13 6.12
CA GLU A 530 -11.74 -1.80 7.47
C GLU A 530 -10.64 -1.00 8.14
N SER A 531 -10.93 0.21 8.60
CA SER A 531 -9.89 1.07 9.17
C SER A 531 -10.46 2.14 10.09
N ASP A 532 -9.88 2.24 11.27
CA ASP A 532 -10.08 3.36 12.19
C ASP A 532 -9.32 4.64 11.72
N ASN A 533 -8.45 4.52 10.71
CA ASN A 533 -7.70 5.62 10.14
C ASN A 533 -8.23 5.99 8.75
N MET A 534 -9.11 6.98 8.71
CA MET A 534 -9.77 7.43 7.48
C MET A 534 -8.79 7.91 6.40
N VAL A 535 -7.72 8.59 6.77
CA VAL A 535 -6.71 9.05 5.79
C VAL A 535 -6.01 7.86 5.14
N LYS A 536 -5.66 6.83 5.92
CA LYS A 536 -5.06 5.60 5.39
C LYS A 536 -6.05 4.90 4.45
N ALA A 537 -7.30 4.70 4.89
CA ALA A 537 -8.34 4.06 4.07
C ALA A 537 -8.56 4.78 2.73
N LEU A 538 -8.65 6.12 2.74
CA LEU A 538 -8.77 6.93 1.53
C LEU A 538 -7.55 6.83 0.62
N ARG A 539 -6.35 6.80 1.18
CA ARG A 539 -5.12 6.64 0.41
C ARG A 539 -5.06 5.28 -0.26
N ASP A 540 -5.43 4.22 0.46
CA ASP A 540 -5.50 2.87 -0.09
C ASP A 540 -6.59 2.77 -1.17
N ALA A 541 -7.79 3.30 -0.92
CA ALA A 541 -8.86 3.39 -1.91
C ALA A 541 -8.43 4.19 -3.16
N THR A 542 -7.75 5.31 -2.98
CA THR A 542 -7.31 6.15 -4.11
C THR A 542 -6.13 5.57 -4.89
N SER A 543 -5.42 4.56 -4.37
CA SER A 543 -4.39 3.85 -5.13
C SER A 543 -4.95 3.01 -6.27
N TYR A 544 -6.23 2.68 -6.22
CA TYR A 544 -6.97 2.10 -7.35
C TYR A 544 -7.21 3.11 -8.48
N LYS A 545 -6.93 4.39 -8.24
CA LYS A 545 -7.04 5.48 -9.23
C LYS A 545 -6.01 5.38 -10.35
#